data_097ed3f7a39d4cf6c058a2b392a35d19
#
_entry.id   097ed3f7a39d4cf6c058a2b392a35d19
#
_cell.length_a   1.000
_cell.length_b   1.000
_cell.length_c   1.000
_cell.angle_alpha   90.00
_cell.angle_beta   90.00
_cell.angle_gamma   90.00
#
_symmetry.space_group_name_H-M   'P 1'
#
loop_
_entity.id
_entity.type
_entity.pdbx_description
1 polymer ?
#
loop_
_entity_poly.entity_id
_entity_poly.type
_entity_poly.pdbx_seq_one_letter_code
_entity_poly.pdbx_strand_id
1 'polypeptide(L)'
;MCIRDRAKIQANLANCDEGLMLNYLGHVAEGTGDNFFVVKGGELYTPPTEAGVLIGITRGVVIELAHKLGMKIHEKDMTLFDVYTAEEAFMTGTAAEIAPIVELDSRKIHDGKPGPVTKRLMAEFKKIREKDGVKI
;
A
#
# COMPACT_ATOMS: atom_id res chain seq x y z
N MET A 1 -14.88 3.17 18.45
CA MET A 1 -15.13 2.81 17.04
C MET A 1 -14.40 3.79 16.16
N CYS A 2 -13.43 3.34 15.38
CA CYS A 2 -12.70 4.17 14.43
C CYS A 2 -13.61 4.47 13.23
N ILE A 3 -13.47 5.63 12.59
CA ILE A 3 -14.24 5.97 11.39
C ILE A 3 -13.97 4.97 10.25
N ARG A 4 -12.79 4.36 10.25
CA ARG A 4 -12.35 3.34 9.29
C ARG A 4 -13.04 1.98 9.49
N ASP A 5 -13.56 1.69 10.70
CA ASP A 5 -14.29 0.46 10.98
C ASP A 5 -15.53 0.31 10.09
N ARG A 6 -16.19 1.42 9.75
CA ARG A 6 -17.34 1.43 8.84
C ARG A 6 -16.94 1.01 7.43
N ALA A 7 -15.82 1.52 6.92
CA ALA A 7 -15.29 1.12 5.61
C ALA A 7 -14.88 -0.35 5.60
N LYS A 8 -14.26 -0.85 6.67
CA LYS A 8 -13.93 -2.27 6.82
C LYS A 8 -15.16 -3.17 6.83
N ILE A 9 -16.23 -2.74 7.51
CA ILE A 9 -17.51 -3.47 7.49
C ILE A 9 -18.06 -3.57 6.06
N GLN A 10 -18.01 -2.48 5.28
CA GLN A 10 -18.46 -2.49 3.88
C GLN A 10 -17.60 -3.43 3.01
N ALA A 11 -16.27 -3.40 3.18
CA ALA A 11 -15.38 -4.32 2.50
C ALA A 11 -15.73 -5.79 2.83
N ASN A 12 -15.93 -6.11 4.10
CA ASN A 12 -16.31 -7.45 4.54
C ASN A 12 -17.67 -7.89 3.97
N LEU A 13 -18.67 -7.00 3.92
CA LEU A 13 -19.98 -7.29 3.31
C LEU A 13 -19.87 -7.52 1.79
N ALA A 14 -18.90 -6.89 1.14
CA ALA A 14 -18.59 -7.09 -0.27
C ALA A 14 -17.69 -8.33 -0.54
N ASN A 15 -17.33 -9.11 0.50
CA ASN A 15 -16.38 -10.22 0.45
C ASN A 15 -14.99 -9.79 -0.08
N CYS A 16 -14.57 -8.58 0.25
CA CYS A 16 -13.22 -8.07 -0.06
C CYS A 16 -12.32 -8.17 1.17
N ASP A 17 -11.05 -8.48 0.94
CA ASP A 17 -10.04 -8.56 2.01
C ASP A 17 -9.77 -7.21 2.63
N GLU A 18 -9.80 -6.13 1.84
CA GLU A 18 -9.55 -4.77 2.31
C GLU A 18 -10.37 -3.73 1.52
N GLY A 19 -10.59 -2.54 2.11
CA GLY A 19 -11.24 -1.41 1.48
C GLY A 19 -10.25 -0.28 1.19
N LEU A 20 -10.15 0.16 -0.08
CA LEU A 20 -9.39 1.34 -0.44
C LEU A 20 -10.23 2.60 -0.23
N MET A 21 -9.74 3.50 0.60
CA MET A 21 -10.43 4.73 0.96
C MET A 21 -9.98 5.90 0.08
N LEU A 22 -10.95 6.70 -0.33
CA LEU A 22 -10.71 7.97 -0.99
C LEU A 22 -10.97 9.13 -0.02
N ASN A 23 -10.25 10.22 -0.20
CA ASN A 23 -10.56 11.45 0.52
C ASN A 23 -11.73 12.20 -0.14
N TYR A 24 -12.16 13.33 0.44
CA TYR A 24 -13.30 14.11 -0.06
C TYR A 24 -13.08 14.72 -1.45
N LEU A 25 -11.85 14.78 -1.95
CA LEU A 25 -11.51 15.20 -3.30
C LEU A 25 -11.54 14.04 -4.31
N GLY A 26 -11.80 12.81 -3.85
CA GLY A 26 -11.76 11.61 -4.69
C GLY A 26 -10.36 11.07 -4.93
N HIS A 27 -9.34 11.57 -4.23
CA HIS A 27 -7.99 11.03 -4.29
C HIS A 27 -7.85 9.84 -3.37
N VAL A 28 -7.03 8.88 -3.77
CA VAL A 28 -6.65 7.71 -2.96
C VAL A 28 -5.99 8.19 -1.68
N ALA A 29 -6.45 7.70 -0.54
CA ALA A 29 -5.86 7.92 0.75
C ALA A 29 -5.09 6.67 1.22
N GLU A 30 -5.78 5.70 1.78
CA GLU A 30 -5.16 4.50 2.35
C GLU A 30 -6.18 3.35 2.41
N GLY A 31 -5.77 2.16 2.85
CA GLY A 31 -6.69 1.09 3.23
C GLY A 31 -7.39 1.39 4.56
N THR A 32 -8.27 0.50 5.01
CA THR A 32 -8.95 0.70 6.30
C THR A 32 -8.02 0.54 7.51
N GLY A 33 -6.91 -0.19 7.35
CA GLY A 33 -5.89 -0.39 8.38
C GLY A 33 -4.45 -0.23 7.90
N ASP A 34 -4.25 0.05 6.61
CA ASP A 34 -2.96 -0.03 5.93
C ASP A 34 -2.74 1.17 5.00
N ASN A 35 -1.49 1.60 4.85
CA ASN A 35 -1.13 2.59 3.83
C ASN A 35 -1.02 1.95 2.44
N PHE A 36 -1.14 2.75 1.40
CA PHE A 36 -1.26 2.28 0.03
C PHE A 36 -0.12 2.76 -0.87
N PHE A 37 0.35 1.88 -1.75
CA PHE A 37 1.41 2.14 -2.72
C PHE A 37 1.05 1.57 -4.09
N VAL A 38 1.53 2.22 -5.15
CA VAL A 38 1.53 1.67 -6.51
C VAL A 38 2.91 1.76 -7.13
N VAL A 39 3.16 0.91 -8.12
CA VAL A 39 4.35 0.94 -8.97
C VAL A 39 3.91 1.29 -10.39
N LYS A 40 4.58 2.27 -11.00
CA LYS A 40 4.34 2.69 -12.38
C LYS A 40 5.66 3.15 -13.01
N GLY A 41 6.00 2.59 -14.16
CA GLY A 41 7.29 2.86 -14.80
C GLY A 41 8.49 2.45 -13.94
N GLY A 42 8.33 1.45 -13.07
CA GLY A 42 9.36 1.02 -12.12
C GLY A 42 9.59 1.97 -10.95
N GLU A 43 8.84 3.05 -10.82
CA GLU A 43 8.89 4.02 -9.73
C GLU A 43 7.72 3.81 -8.75
N LEU A 44 7.94 4.12 -7.47
CA LEU A 44 6.94 3.97 -6.42
C LEU A 44 6.15 5.26 -6.23
N TYR A 45 4.87 5.13 -5.95
CA TYR A 45 3.98 6.23 -5.60
C TYR A 45 3.15 5.87 -4.38
N THR A 46 2.98 6.83 -3.48
CA THR A 46 2.12 6.70 -2.29
C THR A 46 1.41 8.02 -2.04
N PRO A 47 0.18 8.02 -1.52
CA PRO A 47 -0.49 9.26 -1.15
C PRO A 47 0.32 10.07 -0.14
N PRO A 48 0.34 11.41 -0.26
CA PRO A 48 1.00 12.29 0.70
C PRO A 48 0.20 12.35 2.01
N THR A 49 0.82 12.83 3.07
CA THR A 49 0.16 12.96 4.39
C THR A 49 -1.07 13.86 4.35
N GLU A 50 -1.06 14.88 3.47
CA GLU A 50 -2.15 15.83 3.25
C GLU A 50 -3.40 15.18 2.64
N ALA A 51 -3.28 14.00 2.04
CA ALA A 51 -4.42 13.22 1.57
C ALA A 51 -5.27 12.65 2.70
N GLY A 52 -4.83 12.80 3.98
CA GLY A 52 -5.52 12.32 5.16
C GLY A 52 -5.11 10.91 5.58
N VAL A 53 -3.91 10.46 5.21
CA VAL A 53 -3.38 9.15 5.57
C VAL A 53 -2.74 9.16 6.97
N LEU A 54 -2.72 8.00 7.60
CA LEU A 54 -1.92 7.78 8.80
C LEU A 54 -0.43 7.75 8.41
N ILE A 55 0.41 8.42 9.22
CA ILE A 55 1.87 8.31 9.10
C ILE A 55 2.30 6.95 9.68
N GLY A 56 2.16 5.90 8.85
CA GLY A 56 2.41 4.53 9.27
C GLY A 56 3.90 4.23 9.44
N ILE A 57 4.26 3.49 10.49
CA ILE A 57 5.64 3.06 10.73
C ILE A 57 6.14 2.19 9.58
N THR A 58 5.35 1.19 9.17
CA THR A 58 5.71 0.31 8.04
C THR A 58 5.84 1.09 6.73
N ARG A 59 4.95 2.10 6.50
CA ARG A 59 5.07 3.02 5.36
C ARG A 59 6.43 3.72 5.36
N GLY A 60 6.85 4.28 6.49
CA GLY A 60 8.16 4.95 6.63
C GLY A 60 9.32 4.01 6.33
N VAL A 61 9.31 2.80 6.88
CA VAL A 61 10.33 1.78 6.61
C VAL A 61 10.40 1.42 5.12
N VAL A 62 9.26 1.29 4.44
CA VAL A 62 9.22 0.99 2.99
C VAL A 62 9.79 2.15 2.18
N ILE A 63 9.50 3.41 2.54
CA ILE A 63 10.08 4.60 1.89
C ILE A 63 11.61 4.61 2.04
N GLU A 64 12.11 4.39 3.26
CA GLU A 64 13.55 4.31 3.51
C GLU A 64 14.20 3.16 2.74
N LEU A 65 13.55 2.01 2.71
CA LEU A 65 14.03 0.83 1.98
C LEU A 65 14.09 1.09 0.48
N ALA A 66 13.08 1.73 -0.09
CA ALA A 66 13.06 2.14 -1.50
C ALA A 66 14.26 3.04 -1.83
N HIS A 67 14.53 4.03 -1.00
CA HIS A 67 15.71 4.89 -1.17
C HIS A 67 17.03 4.11 -1.09
N LYS A 68 17.18 3.21 -0.11
CA LYS A 68 18.38 2.34 0.02
C LYS A 68 18.58 1.43 -1.20
N LEU A 69 17.52 1.03 -1.86
CA LEU A 69 17.54 0.21 -3.07
C LEU A 69 17.71 1.01 -4.37
N GLY A 70 17.84 2.35 -4.27
CA GLY A 70 17.96 3.24 -5.41
C GLY A 70 16.67 3.42 -6.20
N MET A 71 15.51 3.10 -5.62
CA MET A 71 14.21 3.29 -6.24
C MET A 71 13.75 4.72 -6.05
N LYS A 72 13.16 5.31 -7.09
CA LYS A 72 12.48 6.59 -6.95
C LYS A 72 11.12 6.37 -6.31
N ILE A 73 10.76 7.26 -5.37
CA ILE A 73 9.47 7.27 -4.70
C ILE A 73 8.89 8.68 -4.71
N HIS A 74 7.60 8.76 -4.95
CA HIS A 74 6.84 9.99 -5.06
C HIS A 74 5.66 9.98 -4.08
N GLU A 75 5.65 10.94 -3.19
CA GLU A 75 4.49 11.21 -2.35
C GLU A 75 3.61 12.23 -3.08
N LYS A 76 2.53 11.76 -3.71
CA LYS A 76 1.62 12.61 -4.48
C LYS A 76 0.19 12.09 -4.51
N ASP A 77 -0.75 12.99 -4.77
CA ASP A 77 -2.14 12.64 -5.01
C ASP A 77 -2.29 11.67 -6.19
N MET A 78 -3.13 10.67 -5.99
CA MET A 78 -3.46 9.66 -6.98
C MET A 78 -4.98 9.49 -7.05
N THR A 79 -5.46 9.17 -8.23
CA THR A 79 -6.85 8.81 -8.48
C THR A 79 -7.01 7.29 -8.63
N LEU A 80 -8.24 6.79 -8.67
CA LEU A 80 -8.49 5.38 -9.00
C LEU A 80 -7.96 5.00 -10.38
N PHE A 81 -7.92 5.95 -11.33
CA PHE A 81 -7.34 5.70 -12.65
C PHE A 81 -5.85 5.37 -12.55
N ASP A 82 -5.11 6.05 -11.67
CA ASP A 82 -3.69 5.76 -11.45
C ASP A 82 -3.49 4.35 -10.89
N VAL A 83 -4.41 3.88 -10.02
CA VAL A 83 -4.38 2.52 -9.47
C VAL A 83 -4.72 1.48 -10.53
N TYR A 84 -5.78 1.69 -11.31
CA TYR A 84 -6.20 0.74 -12.36
C TYR A 84 -5.15 0.59 -13.48
N THR A 85 -4.33 1.61 -13.70
CA THR A 85 -3.27 1.60 -14.73
C THR A 85 -1.88 1.31 -14.15
N ALA A 86 -1.79 0.97 -12.85
CA ALA A 86 -0.53 0.62 -12.20
C ALA A 86 -0.01 -0.74 -12.67
N GLU A 87 1.30 -0.90 -12.63
CA GLU A 87 1.98 -2.18 -12.90
C GLU A 87 1.89 -3.10 -11.68
N GLU A 88 1.96 -2.52 -10.47
CA GLU A 88 1.83 -3.22 -9.19
C GLU A 88 1.13 -2.32 -8.18
N ALA A 89 0.46 -2.93 -7.20
CA ALA A 89 -0.02 -2.25 -6.02
C ALA A 89 0.21 -3.11 -4.78
N PHE A 90 0.41 -2.46 -3.63
CA PHE A 90 0.52 -3.12 -2.35
C PHE A 90 0.10 -2.20 -1.20
N MET A 91 -0.23 -2.80 -0.09
CA MET A 91 -0.51 -2.12 1.16
C MET A 91 0.58 -2.40 2.20
N THR A 92 0.68 -1.50 3.19
CA THR A 92 1.66 -1.64 4.28
C THR A 92 1.02 -1.37 5.63
N GLY A 93 1.20 -2.29 6.55
CA GLY A 93 0.71 -2.18 7.93
C GLY A 93 1.53 -3.02 8.89
N THR A 94 1.39 -2.78 10.19
CA THR A 94 2.16 -3.51 11.21
C THR A 94 1.88 -5.01 11.18
N ALA A 95 0.63 -5.41 10.99
CA ALA A 95 0.23 -6.82 10.92
C ALA A 95 0.40 -7.39 9.51
N ALA A 96 0.05 -6.61 8.48
CA ALA A 96 0.10 -7.04 7.09
C ALA A 96 1.53 -7.00 6.51
N GLU A 97 2.45 -6.25 7.14
CA GLU A 97 3.79 -5.96 6.61
C GLU A 97 3.70 -5.29 5.23
N ILE A 98 4.05 -6.01 4.17
CA ILE A 98 3.82 -5.60 2.77
C ILE A 98 2.89 -6.63 2.14
N ALA A 99 1.65 -6.24 1.89
CA ALA A 99 0.62 -7.09 1.30
C ALA A 99 0.36 -6.69 -0.15
N PRO A 100 0.65 -7.55 -1.14
CA PRO A 100 0.38 -7.23 -2.54
C PRO A 100 -1.12 -7.14 -2.81
N ILE A 101 -1.53 -6.15 -3.61
CA ILE A 101 -2.88 -5.99 -4.11
C ILE A 101 -2.88 -6.41 -5.58
N VAL A 102 -3.63 -7.43 -5.89
CA VAL A 102 -3.67 -8.03 -7.24
C VAL A 102 -4.96 -7.74 -7.99
N GLU A 103 -5.97 -7.26 -7.24
CA GLU A 103 -7.29 -6.95 -7.79
C GLU A 103 -7.89 -5.76 -7.02
N LEU A 104 -8.55 -4.85 -7.75
CA LEU A 104 -9.34 -3.74 -7.21
C LEU A 104 -10.65 -3.65 -7.97
N ASP A 105 -11.80 -3.65 -7.27
CA ASP A 105 -13.14 -3.57 -7.86
C ASP A 105 -13.36 -4.62 -8.97
N SER A 106 -12.98 -5.87 -8.72
CA SER A 106 -13.06 -7.00 -9.67
C SER A 106 -12.23 -6.81 -10.94
N ARG A 107 -11.25 -5.89 -10.91
CA ARG A 107 -10.30 -5.65 -12.01
C ARG A 107 -8.91 -6.04 -11.56
N LYS A 108 -8.27 -6.90 -12.33
CA LYS A 108 -6.88 -7.28 -12.08
C LYS A 108 -5.96 -6.07 -12.25
N ILE A 109 -5.05 -5.89 -11.32
CA ILE A 109 -3.92 -4.97 -11.48
C ILE A 109 -2.88 -5.72 -12.31
N HIS A 110 -2.52 -5.17 -13.45
CA HIS A 110 -1.65 -5.78 -14.44
C HIS A 110 -2.10 -7.23 -14.78
N ASP A 111 -1.30 -8.25 -14.42
CA ASP A 111 -1.58 -9.67 -14.68
C ASP A 111 -2.31 -10.38 -13.52
N GLY A 112 -2.65 -9.66 -12.46
CA GLY A 112 -3.29 -10.20 -11.26
C GLY A 112 -2.34 -10.99 -10.36
N LYS A 113 -1.05 -10.67 -10.39
CA LYS A 113 -0.03 -11.30 -9.54
C LYS A 113 0.86 -10.25 -8.90
N PRO A 114 1.47 -10.57 -7.73
CA PRO A 114 2.48 -9.69 -7.14
C PRO A 114 3.65 -9.48 -8.10
N GLY A 115 3.97 -8.23 -8.40
CA GLY A 115 5.02 -7.88 -9.32
C GLY A 115 6.44 -7.95 -8.72
N PRO A 116 7.48 -7.73 -9.54
CA PRO A 116 8.86 -7.88 -9.12
C PRO A 116 9.31 -6.85 -8.08
N VAL A 117 8.82 -5.61 -8.16
CA VAL A 117 9.16 -4.55 -7.20
C VAL A 117 8.58 -4.87 -5.82
N THR A 118 7.30 -5.23 -5.76
CA THR A 118 6.63 -5.65 -4.52
C THR A 118 7.35 -6.84 -3.89
N LYS A 119 7.66 -7.88 -4.68
CA LYS A 119 8.40 -9.07 -4.19
C LYS A 119 9.78 -8.70 -3.64
N ARG A 120 10.50 -7.80 -4.31
CA ARG A 120 11.81 -7.32 -3.85
C ARG A 120 11.69 -6.59 -2.52
N LEU A 121 10.72 -5.69 -2.38
CA LEU A 121 10.46 -4.97 -1.14
C LEU A 121 10.09 -5.92 0.00
N MET A 122 9.22 -6.90 -0.25
CA MET A 122 8.85 -7.93 0.74
C MET A 122 10.08 -8.70 1.24
N ALA A 123 10.97 -9.12 0.33
CA ALA A 123 12.16 -9.88 0.67
C ALA A 123 13.14 -9.05 1.52
N GLU A 124 13.35 -7.78 1.17
CA GLU A 124 14.24 -6.89 1.92
C GLU A 124 13.63 -6.45 3.26
N PHE A 125 12.31 -6.21 3.32
CA PHE A 125 11.60 -5.92 4.56
C PHE A 125 11.74 -7.07 5.56
N LYS A 126 11.60 -8.31 5.11
CA LYS A 126 11.78 -9.50 5.95
C LYS A 126 13.16 -9.53 6.61
N LYS A 127 14.23 -9.17 5.87
CA LYS A 127 15.60 -9.11 6.44
C LYS A 127 15.73 -8.07 7.56
N ILE A 128 15.09 -6.90 7.39
CA ILE A 128 15.08 -5.84 8.42
C ILE A 128 14.38 -6.35 9.67
N ARG A 129 13.18 -6.90 9.52
CA ARG A 129 12.39 -7.44 10.63
C ARG A 129 13.16 -8.50 11.44
N GLU A 130 13.86 -9.42 10.76
CA GLU A 130 14.62 -10.50 11.40
C GLU A 130 15.87 -9.98 12.11
N LYS A 131 16.46 -8.87 11.64
CA LYS A 131 17.67 -8.28 12.20
C LYS A 131 17.40 -7.40 13.42
N ASP A 132 16.34 -6.59 13.36
CA ASP A 132 16.05 -5.55 14.35
C ASP A 132 15.02 -6.02 15.40
N GLY A 133 14.58 -7.28 15.35
CA GLY A 133 13.70 -7.88 16.33
C GLY A 133 14.41 -8.19 17.65
N VAL A 134 13.78 -7.82 18.77
CA VAL A 134 14.22 -8.26 20.11
C VAL A 134 13.81 -9.72 20.29
N LYS A 135 14.76 -10.60 20.62
CA LYS A 135 14.41 -11.96 21.04
C LYS A 135 13.69 -11.91 22.38
N ILE A 136 12.47 -12.39 22.39
CA ILE A 136 11.68 -12.61 23.61
C ILE A 136 12.07 -13.96 24.19
#